data_4ba4860ca72b839f66557f0abba12f8c
#
_entry.id   4ba4860ca72b839f66557f0abba12f8c
#
_cell.length_a   1.000
_cell.length_b   1.000
_cell.length_c   1.000
_cell.angle_alpha   90.00
_cell.angle_beta   90.00
_cell.angle_gamma   90.00
#
_symmetry.space_group_name_H-M   'P 1'
#
loop_
_entity.id
_entity.type
_entity.pdbx_description
1 polymer ?
#
loop_
_entity_poly.entity_id
_entity_poly.type
_entity_poly.pdbx_seq_one_letter_code
_entity_poly.pdbx_strand_id
1 'polypeptide(L)'
;METSKGRRRPMAEINVVPYIDVMLVLLVIFMITAPLLNLGVEVELPEADAEPLDSQENKEPLVLTVMQNGDLYLNAGGDLDGTASGLIDAESLVTTVSAIVRRNPEIQVLVGGDERVGYGEVYKAMVLLQKAGVQKVGLMSDPLDTVNGAEPGSGG
;
A
#
# COMPACT_ATOMS: atom_id res chain seq x y z
N MET A 1 22.34 -36.79 72.16
CA MET A 1 21.14 -36.86 71.36
C MET A 1 21.20 -35.73 70.31
N GLU A 2 21.71 -36.04 69.17
CA GLU A 2 21.78 -35.07 68.11
C GLU A 2 20.45 -35.09 67.38
N THR A 3 19.66 -34.10 67.64
CA THR A 3 18.58 -33.77 66.77
C THR A 3 19.17 -33.20 65.50
N SER A 4 19.28 -34.01 64.50
CA SER A 4 19.63 -33.48 63.13
C SER A 4 18.48 -32.59 62.72
N LYS A 5 18.67 -31.29 62.87
CA LYS A 5 17.86 -30.30 62.21
C LYS A 5 18.07 -30.54 60.73
N GLY A 6 17.12 -31.19 60.10
CA GLY A 6 17.05 -31.31 58.71
C GLY A 6 17.19 -29.89 58.13
N ARG A 7 18.32 -29.58 57.52
CA ARG A 7 18.47 -28.39 56.76
C ARG A 7 17.40 -28.40 55.68
N ARG A 8 16.38 -27.63 55.90
CA ARG A 8 15.48 -27.30 54.84
C ARG A 8 16.30 -26.61 53.81
N ARG A 9 16.62 -27.33 52.77
CA ARG A 9 17.22 -26.71 51.60
C ARG A 9 16.24 -25.64 51.17
N PRO A 10 16.67 -24.37 51.02
CA PRO A 10 15.85 -23.39 50.39
C PRO A 10 15.48 -23.97 49.03
N MET A 11 14.21 -24.14 48.80
CA MET A 11 13.73 -24.62 47.54
C MET A 11 14.09 -23.55 46.52
N ALA A 12 15.23 -23.73 45.87
CA ALA A 12 15.57 -22.97 44.70
C ALA A 12 14.73 -23.47 43.50
N GLU A 13 13.46 -23.69 43.78
CA GLU A 13 12.54 -23.86 42.68
C GLU A 13 12.40 -22.51 42.03
N ILE A 14 12.93 -22.42 40.80
CA ILE A 14 12.65 -21.35 39.93
C ILE A 14 11.14 -21.28 39.83
N ASN A 15 10.58 -20.25 40.42
CA ASN A 15 9.15 -20.06 40.39
C ASN A 15 8.76 -19.73 38.94
N VAL A 16 8.15 -20.68 38.27
CA VAL A 16 7.76 -20.58 36.85
C VAL A 16 6.62 -19.57 36.65
N VAL A 17 5.90 -19.29 37.74
CA VAL A 17 4.73 -18.41 37.72
C VAL A 17 5.05 -17.00 37.17
N PRO A 18 6.11 -16.29 37.63
CA PRO A 18 6.43 -14.97 37.08
C PRO A 18 6.87 -15.03 35.61
N TYR A 19 7.47 -16.11 35.16
CA TYR A 19 7.82 -16.28 33.76
C TYR A 19 6.59 -16.46 32.87
N ILE A 20 5.66 -17.30 33.34
CA ILE A 20 4.39 -17.51 32.64
C ILE A 20 3.59 -16.22 32.61
N ASP A 21 3.56 -15.46 33.67
CA ASP A 21 2.85 -14.18 33.74
C ASP A 21 3.38 -13.17 32.72
N VAL A 22 4.70 -13.00 32.67
CA VAL A 22 5.35 -12.12 31.67
C VAL A 22 5.07 -12.59 30.27
N MET A 23 5.19 -13.89 30.01
CA MET A 23 4.91 -14.43 28.67
C MET A 23 3.44 -14.24 28.28
N LEU A 24 2.54 -14.44 29.23
CA LEU A 24 1.11 -14.28 29.01
C LEU A 24 0.74 -12.82 28.73
N VAL A 25 1.32 -11.88 29.47
CA VAL A 25 1.14 -10.44 29.27
C VAL A 25 1.67 -10.02 27.90
N LEU A 26 2.86 -10.48 27.53
CA LEU A 26 3.43 -10.21 26.21
C LEU A 26 2.56 -10.79 25.09
N LEU A 27 2.07 -12.01 25.26
CA LEU A 27 1.18 -12.64 24.30
C LEU A 27 -0.09 -11.81 24.09
N VAL A 28 -0.71 -11.34 25.16
CA VAL A 28 -1.93 -10.52 25.10
C VAL A 28 -1.64 -9.18 24.43
N ILE A 29 -0.51 -8.55 24.76
CA ILE A 29 -0.09 -7.30 24.14
C ILE A 29 0.09 -7.49 22.64
N PHE A 30 0.81 -8.51 22.20
CA PHE A 30 0.97 -8.81 20.76
C PHE A 30 -0.35 -9.16 20.10
N MET A 31 -1.23 -9.85 20.78
CA MET A 31 -2.56 -10.21 20.27
C MET A 31 -3.42 -8.96 20.02
N ILE A 32 -3.31 -7.94 20.87
CA ILE A 32 -4.04 -6.68 20.73
C ILE A 32 -3.39 -5.77 19.69
N THR A 33 -2.06 -5.71 19.63
CA THR A 33 -1.32 -4.82 18.74
C THR A 33 -1.21 -5.34 17.31
N ALA A 34 -1.20 -6.65 17.11
CA ALA A 34 -1.08 -7.25 15.79
C ALA A 34 -2.18 -6.79 14.80
N PRO A 35 -3.48 -6.78 15.17
CA PRO A 35 -4.50 -6.25 14.26
C PRO A 35 -4.40 -4.74 14.05
N LEU A 36 -3.77 -4.00 14.96
CA LEU A 36 -3.54 -2.55 14.78
C LEU A 36 -2.43 -2.26 13.77
N LEU A 37 -1.50 -3.18 13.60
CA LEU A 37 -0.47 -3.06 12.57
C LEU A 37 -1.02 -3.36 11.16
N ASN A 38 -2.14 -4.03 11.10
CA ASN A 38 -2.87 -4.29 9.87
C ASN A 38 -3.88 -3.17 9.52
N LEU A 39 -3.69 -1.99 10.07
CA LEU A 39 -4.29 -0.77 9.53
C LEU A 39 -3.61 -0.35 8.23
N GLY A 40 -2.91 -1.28 7.59
CA GLY A 40 -2.79 -1.23 6.16
C GLY A 40 -4.21 -1.21 5.64
N VAL A 41 -4.59 -0.10 5.05
CA VAL A 41 -5.77 -0.01 4.22
C VAL A 41 -5.85 -1.34 3.49
N GLU A 42 -6.90 -2.10 3.76
CA GLU A 42 -7.27 -3.21 2.90
C GLU A 42 -7.53 -2.56 1.56
N VAL A 43 -6.45 -2.39 0.82
CA VAL A 43 -6.54 -2.14 -0.58
C VAL A 43 -7.09 -3.47 -1.07
N GLU A 44 -8.39 -3.54 -1.29
CA GLU A 44 -8.89 -4.51 -2.22
C GLU A 44 -8.12 -4.26 -3.49
N LEU A 45 -6.98 -4.96 -3.57
CA LEU A 45 -6.41 -5.22 -4.86
C LEU A 45 -7.54 -5.92 -5.59
N PRO A 46 -8.10 -5.32 -6.62
CA PRO A 46 -8.92 -6.10 -7.50
C PRO A 46 -8.03 -7.28 -7.85
N GLU A 47 -8.46 -8.47 -7.41
CA GLU A 47 -7.87 -9.67 -7.93
C GLU A 47 -7.82 -9.40 -9.43
N ALA A 48 -6.62 -9.24 -9.92
CA ALA A 48 -6.39 -9.26 -11.31
C ALA A 48 -6.68 -10.70 -11.74
N ASP A 49 -7.93 -11.10 -11.62
CA ASP A 49 -8.49 -11.95 -12.61
C ASP A 49 -8.25 -11.15 -13.88
N ALA A 50 -7.16 -11.47 -14.52
CA ALA A 50 -6.95 -11.10 -15.89
C ALA A 50 -8.08 -11.76 -16.68
N GLU A 51 -9.28 -11.27 -16.44
CA GLU A 51 -10.27 -11.35 -17.49
C GLU A 51 -9.61 -10.66 -18.65
N PRO A 52 -9.44 -11.35 -19.77
CA PRO A 52 -8.96 -10.71 -20.96
C PRO A 52 -9.77 -9.45 -21.09
N LEU A 53 -9.11 -8.33 -21.19
CA LEU A 53 -9.74 -7.05 -21.49
C LEU A 53 -10.33 -7.12 -22.89
N ASP A 54 -11.26 -8.09 -23.04
CA ASP A 54 -12.09 -8.18 -24.20
C ASP A 54 -13.06 -7.01 -24.15
N SER A 55 -12.73 -6.04 -24.96
CA SER A 55 -13.67 -5.10 -25.53
C SER A 55 -14.36 -4.11 -24.58
N GLN A 56 -13.74 -3.70 -23.52
CA GLN A 56 -14.00 -2.35 -23.08
C GLN A 56 -13.12 -1.41 -23.90
N GLU A 57 -13.71 -1.04 -25.01
CA GLU A 57 -13.26 -0.03 -25.94
C GLU A 57 -12.13 0.86 -25.39
N ASN A 58 -10.91 0.67 -25.86
CA ASN A 58 -9.78 1.61 -25.93
C ASN A 58 -9.79 2.84 -25.01
N LYS A 59 -10.36 2.72 -23.83
CA LYS A 59 -10.30 3.78 -22.83
C LYS A 59 -9.03 3.58 -22.03
N GLU A 60 -8.02 4.30 -22.44
CA GLU A 60 -6.76 4.33 -21.71
C GLU A 60 -7.03 4.75 -20.26
N PRO A 61 -6.45 4.06 -19.28
CA PRO A 61 -6.65 4.41 -17.90
C PRO A 61 -6.04 5.77 -17.58
N LEU A 62 -6.63 6.44 -16.61
CA LEU A 62 -6.04 7.64 -16.03
C LEU A 62 -4.90 7.21 -15.08
N VAL A 63 -3.69 7.62 -15.38
CA VAL A 63 -2.52 7.26 -14.58
C VAL A 63 -1.99 8.49 -13.85
N LEU A 64 -1.95 8.42 -12.54
CA LEU A 64 -1.29 9.41 -11.69
C LEU A 64 0.04 8.85 -11.22
N THR A 65 1.12 9.46 -11.61
CA THR A 65 2.47 9.09 -11.18
C THR A 65 2.97 10.06 -10.12
N VAL A 66 3.41 9.53 -8.99
CA VAL A 66 4.04 10.30 -7.93
C VAL A 66 5.55 10.23 -8.11
N MET A 67 6.17 11.38 -8.31
CA MET A 67 7.61 11.49 -8.48
C MET A 67 8.35 11.49 -7.14
N GLN A 68 9.62 11.19 -7.18
CA GLN A 68 10.49 11.11 -6.00
C GLN A 68 10.50 12.40 -5.15
N ASN A 69 10.38 13.56 -5.79
CA ASN A 69 10.32 14.86 -5.13
C ASN A 69 8.93 15.23 -4.59
N GLY A 70 7.94 14.34 -4.74
CA GLY A 70 6.55 14.58 -4.37
C GLY A 70 5.71 15.25 -5.45
N ASP A 71 6.27 15.55 -6.61
CA ASP A 71 5.51 16.08 -7.74
C ASP A 71 4.56 15.03 -8.31
N LEU A 72 3.42 15.52 -8.76
CA LEU A 72 2.39 14.70 -9.36
C LEU A 72 2.41 14.87 -10.88
N TYR A 73 2.44 13.77 -11.58
CA TYR A 73 2.31 13.73 -13.04
C TYR A 73 1.05 12.98 -13.42
N LEU A 74 0.14 13.66 -14.04
CA LEU A 74 -1.10 13.08 -14.54
C LEU A 74 -0.93 12.69 -16.01
N ASN A 75 -1.28 11.48 -16.35
CA ASN A 75 -1.43 11.02 -17.71
C ASN A 75 -2.90 10.63 -17.93
N ALA A 76 -3.60 11.47 -18.60
CA ALA A 76 -4.97 11.20 -19.02
C ALA A 76 -4.92 10.64 -20.43
N GLY A 77 -5.15 9.36 -20.57
CA GLY A 77 -5.07 8.65 -21.85
C GLY A 77 -5.77 9.33 -23.03
N GLY A 78 -5.54 8.84 -24.20
CA GLY A 78 -5.70 9.47 -25.52
C GLY A 78 -6.98 10.20 -25.93
N ASP A 79 -8.01 10.20 -25.10
CA ASP A 79 -9.29 10.86 -25.44
C ASP A 79 -9.41 12.30 -24.90
N LEU A 80 -8.44 12.75 -24.17
CA LEU A 80 -8.42 14.11 -23.67
C LEU A 80 -7.36 14.88 -24.42
N ASP A 81 -7.74 15.99 -24.99
CA ASP A 81 -6.98 16.90 -25.86
C ASP A 81 -5.52 17.23 -25.42
N GLY A 82 -4.79 16.28 -24.86
CA GLY A 82 -3.41 16.44 -24.41
C GLY A 82 -3.18 17.49 -23.33
N THR A 83 -4.19 18.28 -23.02
CA THR A 83 -4.11 19.36 -22.04
C THR A 83 -4.17 18.89 -20.60
N ALA A 84 -4.60 17.65 -20.38
CA ALA A 84 -4.71 17.06 -19.06
C ALA A 84 -3.51 16.18 -18.67
N SER A 85 -2.51 16.09 -19.54
CA SER A 85 -1.29 15.31 -19.26
C SER A 85 -0.14 16.23 -18.91
N GLY A 86 0.52 15.97 -17.81
CA GLY A 86 1.68 16.74 -17.37
C GLY A 86 1.79 16.87 -15.85
N LEU A 87 2.73 17.68 -15.44
CA LEU A 87 2.86 18.04 -14.02
C LEU A 87 1.64 18.80 -13.55
N ILE A 88 1.11 18.41 -12.41
CA ILE A 88 -0.12 18.97 -11.87
C ILE A 88 0.03 19.16 -10.35
N ASP A 89 -0.49 20.25 -9.85
CA ASP A 89 -0.59 20.49 -8.41
C ASP A 89 -1.84 19.83 -7.81
N ALA A 90 -1.88 19.73 -6.50
CA ALA A 90 -2.94 19.01 -5.78
C ALA A 90 -4.35 19.56 -6.06
N GLU A 91 -4.50 20.88 -6.13
CA GLU A 91 -5.80 21.52 -6.38
C GLU A 91 -6.28 21.28 -7.82
N SER A 92 -5.38 21.47 -8.76
CA SER A 92 -5.65 21.23 -10.18
C SER A 92 -5.93 19.75 -10.46
N LEU A 93 -5.23 18.85 -9.75
CA LEU A 93 -5.48 17.41 -9.82
C LEU A 93 -6.92 17.07 -9.46
N VAL A 94 -7.38 17.53 -8.30
CA VAL A 94 -8.75 17.26 -7.84
C VAL A 94 -9.78 17.79 -8.82
N THR A 95 -9.58 19.00 -9.33
CA THR A 95 -10.49 19.63 -10.29
C THR A 95 -10.52 18.87 -11.61
N THR A 96 -9.35 18.54 -12.14
CA THR A 96 -9.21 17.85 -13.43
C THR A 96 -9.77 16.42 -13.35
N VAL A 97 -9.38 15.67 -12.33
CA VAL A 97 -9.86 14.29 -12.17
C VAL A 97 -11.37 14.25 -11.91
N SER A 98 -11.91 15.18 -11.13
CA SER A 98 -13.36 15.23 -10.91
C SER A 98 -14.13 15.50 -12.18
N ALA A 99 -13.62 16.35 -13.07
CA ALA A 99 -14.22 16.60 -14.38
C ALA A 99 -14.17 15.36 -15.28
N ILE A 100 -13.07 14.64 -15.26
CA ILE A 100 -12.90 13.40 -16.04
C ILE A 100 -13.84 12.31 -15.53
N VAL A 101 -13.91 12.10 -14.23
CA VAL A 101 -14.79 11.10 -13.61
C VAL A 101 -16.27 11.41 -13.86
N ARG A 102 -16.66 12.68 -13.88
CA ARG A 102 -18.03 13.07 -14.23
C ARG A 102 -18.39 12.72 -15.67
N ARG A 103 -17.44 12.82 -16.58
CA ARG A 103 -17.65 12.45 -18.00
C ARG A 103 -17.64 10.95 -18.19
N ASN A 104 -16.79 10.26 -17.47
CA ASN A 104 -16.63 8.82 -17.54
C ASN A 104 -16.50 8.22 -16.15
N PRO A 105 -17.65 7.87 -15.51
CA PRO A 105 -17.63 7.31 -14.16
C PRO A 105 -16.94 5.95 -14.04
N GLU A 106 -16.78 5.24 -15.15
CA GLU A 106 -16.18 3.91 -15.21
C GLU A 106 -14.68 3.95 -15.54
N ILE A 107 -14.10 5.15 -15.65
CA ILE A 107 -12.69 5.26 -15.97
C ILE A 107 -11.84 4.56 -14.91
N GLN A 108 -10.90 3.75 -15.37
CA GLN A 108 -9.93 3.13 -14.49
C GLN A 108 -8.88 4.17 -14.09
N VAL A 109 -8.66 4.34 -12.80
CA VAL A 109 -7.66 5.24 -12.25
C VAL A 109 -6.57 4.43 -11.60
N LEU A 110 -5.35 4.65 -12.04
CA LEU A 110 -4.16 3.97 -11.53
C LEU A 110 -3.23 4.98 -10.88
N VAL A 111 -2.63 4.61 -9.76
CA VAL A 111 -1.55 5.37 -9.12
C VAL A 111 -0.27 4.58 -9.23
N GLY A 112 0.72 5.18 -9.83
CA GLY A 112 2.07 4.68 -9.85
C GLY A 112 2.99 5.58 -9.02
N GLY A 113 4.05 5.03 -8.51
CA GLY A 113 5.11 5.79 -7.84
C GLY A 113 6.47 5.29 -8.29
N ASP A 114 7.43 6.20 -8.33
CA ASP A 114 8.84 5.83 -8.47
C ASP A 114 9.23 4.94 -7.29
N GLU A 115 10.09 3.95 -7.50
CA GLU A 115 10.60 3.07 -6.45
C GLU A 115 11.09 3.79 -5.19
N ARG A 116 11.55 5.00 -5.37
CA ARG A 116 12.12 5.83 -4.30
C ARG A 116 11.09 6.73 -3.61
N VAL A 117 9.85 6.67 -4.07
CA VAL A 117 8.77 7.44 -3.46
C VAL A 117 8.37 6.81 -2.13
N GLY A 118 8.33 7.62 -1.07
CA GLY A 118 7.81 7.17 0.20
C GLY A 118 6.32 6.82 0.11
N TYR A 119 5.92 5.77 0.80
CA TYR A 119 4.51 5.34 0.87
C TYR A 119 3.55 6.48 1.25
N GLY A 120 4.00 7.41 2.10
CA GLY A 120 3.22 8.56 2.52
C GLY A 120 2.82 9.48 1.37
N GLU A 121 3.67 9.66 0.38
CA GLU A 121 3.38 10.49 -0.79
C GLU A 121 2.35 9.80 -1.71
N VAL A 122 2.50 8.50 -1.90
CA VAL A 122 1.52 7.70 -2.64
C VAL A 122 0.16 7.74 -1.95
N TYR A 123 0.13 7.61 -0.63
CA TYR A 123 -1.09 7.69 0.16
C TYR A 123 -1.79 9.06 0.02
N LYS A 124 -1.04 10.15 0.06
CA LYS A 124 -1.58 11.50 -0.18
C LYS A 124 -2.22 11.62 -1.57
N ALA A 125 -1.56 11.07 -2.58
CA ALA A 125 -2.09 11.04 -3.94
C ALA A 125 -3.43 10.27 -4.01
N MET A 126 -3.52 9.13 -3.34
CA MET A 126 -4.76 8.35 -3.26
C MET A 126 -5.89 9.14 -2.58
N VAL A 127 -5.58 9.85 -1.51
CA VAL A 127 -6.56 10.70 -0.81
C VAL A 127 -7.07 11.82 -1.71
N LEU A 128 -6.19 12.43 -2.50
CA LEU A 128 -6.57 13.46 -3.47
C LEU A 128 -7.51 12.92 -4.55
N LEU A 129 -7.25 11.72 -5.04
CA LEU A 129 -8.13 11.04 -6.00
C LEU A 129 -9.49 10.72 -5.40
N GLN A 130 -9.54 10.28 -4.15
CA GLN A 130 -10.81 10.05 -3.45
C GLN A 130 -11.61 11.34 -3.28
N LYS A 131 -10.95 12.45 -2.98
CA LYS A 131 -11.60 13.78 -2.94
C LYS A 131 -12.14 14.21 -4.30
N ALA A 132 -11.52 13.78 -5.38
CA ALA A 132 -11.99 14.04 -6.74
C ALA A 132 -13.20 13.17 -7.14
N GLY A 133 -13.60 12.22 -6.31
CA GLY A 133 -14.75 11.34 -6.55
C GLY A 133 -14.38 9.98 -7.13
N VAL A 134 -13.11 9.62 -7.17
CA VAL A 134 -12.66 8.30 -7.62
C VAL A 134 -13.02 7.26 -6.56
N GLN A 135 -13.78 6.26 -6.94
CA GLN A 135 -14.23 5.20 -6.02
C GLN A 135 -13.22 4.06 -5.92
N LYS A 136 -12.54 3.74 -7.01
CA LYS A 136 -11.57 2.66 -7.08
C LYS A 136 -10.26 3.18 -7.67
N VAL A 137 -9.19 3.00 -6.93
CA VAL A 137 -7.84 3.36 -7.35
C VAL A 137 -7.00 2.09 -7.38
N GLY A 138 -6.45 1.77 -8.53
CA GLY A 138 -5.47 0.71 -8.67
C GLY A 138 -4.06 1.21 -8.37
N LEU A 139 -3.23 0.38 -7.78
CA LEU A 139 -1.80 0.64 -7.67
C LEU A 139 -1.08 -0.04 -8.83
N MET A 140 -0.22 0.71 -9.49
CA MET A 140 0.62 0.21 -10.55
C MET A 140 2.07 0.23 -10.06
N SER A 141 2.71 -0.92 -10.05
CA SER A 141 4.16 -0.97 -9.96
C SER A 141 4.73 -0.67 -11.35
N ASP A 142 5.82 0.06 -11.39
CA ASP A 142 6.40 0.45 -12.66
C ASP A 142 6.80 -0.80 -13.47
N PRO A 143 6.15 -1.05 -14.60
CA PRO A 143 6.50 -2.20 -15.42
C PRO A 143 7.89 -2.09 -16.04
N LEU A 144 8.48 -0.91 -16.04
CA LEU A 144 9.82 -0.69 -16.57
C LEU A 144 10.88 -1.41 -15.73
N ASP A 145 10.67 -1.49 -14.43
CA ASP A 145 11.59 -2.18 -13.53
C ASP A 145 11.54 -3.69 -13.70
N THR A 146 10.37 -4.24 -13.98
CA THR A 146 10.21 -5.65 -14.29
C THR A 146 10.81 -6.02 -15.63
N VAL A 147 10.74 -5.14 -16.60
CA VAL A 147 11.33 -5.37 -17.93
C VAL A 147 12.84 -5.31 -17.86
N ASN A 148 13.40 -4.36 -17.14
CA ASN A 148 14.85 -4.25 -16.99
C ASN A 148 15.43 -5.35 -16.09
N GLY A 149 14.67 -5.80 -15.10
CA GLY A 149 15.07 -6.90 -14.26
C GLY A 149 14.87 -8.28 -14.89
N ALA A 150 14.01 -8.36 -15.86
CA ALA A 150 13.72 -9.60 -16.59
C ALA A 150 14.58 -9.77 -17.84
N GLU A 151 15.32 -8.79 -18.27
CA GLU A 151 16.34 -9.03 -19.26
C GLU A 151 17.48 -9.79 -18.62
N PRO A 152 17.51 -11.10 -18.76
CA PRO A 152 18.74 -11.82 -18.55
C PRO A 152 19.70 -11.20 -19.57
N GLY A 153 20.80 -10.66 -19.10
CA GLY A 153 21.75 -10.10 -20.00
C GLY A 153 21.79 -10.92 -21.26
N SER A 154 21.08 -10.46 -22.24
CA SER A 154 21.09 -11.03 -23.58
C SER A 154 22.42 -10.72 -24.22
N GLY A 155 23.42 -10.66 -23.39
CA GLY A 155 24.76 -10.65 -23.82
C GLY A 155 25.16 -12.03 -24.23
N GLY A 156 24.24 -12.68 -24.76
CA GLY A 156 24.65 -13.97 -25.27
C GLY A 156 26.03 -13.89 -25.83
#